data_0c8b3ecdec3693cb4ba306d0e75cf433
#
_entry.id   0c8b3ecdec3693cb4ba306d0e75cf433
#
_cell.length_a   1.000
_cell.length_b   1.000
_cell.length_c   1.000
_cell.angle_alpha   90.00
_cell.angle_beta   90.00
_cell.angle_gamma   90.00
#
_symmetry.space_group_name_H-M   'P 1'
#
loop_
_entity.id
_entity.type
_entity.pdbx_description
1 polymer ?
#
loop_
_entity_poly.entity_id
_entity_poly.type
_entity_poly.pdbx_seq_one_letter_code
_entity_poly.pdbx_strand_id
1 'polypeptide(L)'
;MSELDKLAAMCAELPEAERVDYPPHAQFRVRKRTFAYFLDDHHGDGIVGVTCKAPGSAPQALIDANPGGRFYLPSYLGSRGWIALRLDRDDVDWTEVADLVTESYIQVAPKRLAAQVLW
;
A
#
# COMPACT_ATOMS: atom_id res chain seq x y z
N MET A 1 -18.07 -3.09 -5.32
CA MET A 1 -16.69 -3.59 -5.19
C MET A 1 -16.16 -3.28 -3.81
N SER A 2 -15.54 -4.27 -3.18
CA SER A 2 -14.92 -4.07 -1.88
C SER A 2 -13.64 -3.24 -2.02
N GLU A 3 -13.12 -2.78 -0.89
CA GLU A 3 -11.83 -2.08 -0.85
C GLU A 3 -10.72 -2.97 -1.41
N LEU A 4 -10.73 -4.25 -1.06
CA LEU A 4 -9.74 -5.19 -1.58
C LEU A 4 -9.85 -5.35 -3.10
N ASP A 5 -11.05 -5.41 -3.64
CA ASP A 5 -11.26 -5.53 -5.08
C ASP A 5 -10.71 -4.32 -5.83
N LYS A 6 -10.93 -3.11 -5.31
CA LYS A 6 -10.41 -1.88 -5.90
C LYS A 6 -8.89 -1.85 -5.87
N LEU A 7 -8.31 -2.21 -4.72
CA LEU A 7 -6.86 -2.26 -4.56
C LEU A 7 -6.24 -3.30 -5.49
N ALA A 8 -6.83 -4.48 -5.57
CA ALA A 8 -6.35 -5.55 -6.43
C ALA A 8 -6.35 -5.15 -7.90
N ALA A 9 -7.39 -4.44 -8.34
CA ALA A 9 -7.47 -3.96 -9.73
C ALA A 9 -6.33 -2.99 -10.06
N MET A 10 -5.99 -2.11 -9.13
CA MET A 10 -4.86 -1.18 -9.30
C MET A 10 -3.53 -1.91 -9.37
N CYS A 11 -3.31 -2.85 -8.46
CA CYS A 11 -2.06 -3.60 -8.41
C CYS A 11 -1.88 -4.49 -9.65
N ALA A 12 -2.97 -5.01 -10.18
CA ALA A 12 -2.92 -5.89 -11.37
C ALA A 12 -2.45 -5.16 -12.62
N GLU A 13 -2.52 -3.84 -12.65
CA GLU A 13 -2.02 -3.04 -13.78
C GLU A 13 -0.50 -2.87 -13.76
N LEU A 14 0.14 -3.19 -12.64
CA LEU A 14 1.60 -3.04 -12.52
C LEU A 14 2.30 -4.25 -13.11
N PRO A 15 3.45 -4.06 -13.81
CA PRO A 15 4.13 -5.17 -14.51
C PRO A 15 4.50 -6.32 -13.57
N GLU A 16 4.14 -7.53 -13.93
CA GLU A 16 4.45 -8.76 -13.21
C GLU A 16 3.95 -8.81 -11.77
N ALA A 17 2.93 -8.00 -11.44
CA ALA A 17 2.37 -8.00 -10.10
C ALA A 17 1.63 -9.32 -9.82
N GLU A 18 1.85 -9.86 -8.64
CA GLU A 18 1.20 -11.07 -8.16
C GLU A 18 0.40 -10.77 -6.90
N ARG A 19 -0.76 -11.42 -6.75
CA ARG A 19 -1.57 -11.36 -5.54
C ARG A 19 -1.43 -12.66 -4.78
N VAL A 20 -1.21 -12.57 -3.46
CA VAL A 20 -1.21 -13.73 -2.57
C VAL A 20 -2.19 -13.46 -1.44
N ASP A 21 -3.20 -14.31 -1.32
CA ASP A 21 -4.24 -14.15 -0.32
C ASP A 21 -3.91 -14.86 0.97
N TYR A 22 -4.10 -14.14 2.07
CA TYR A 22 -4.08 -14.67 3.43
C TYR A 22 -5.33 -14.15 4.14
N PRO A 23 -6.53 -14.67 3.79
CA PRO A 23 -7.78 -14.07 4.27
C PRO A 23 -7.80 -13.87 5.78
N PRO A 24 -8.25 -12.72 6.28
CA PRO A 24 -8.85 -11.59 5.54
C PRO A 24 -7.84 -10.65 4.89
N HIS A 25 -6.56 -10.96 4.91
CA HIS A 25 -5.47 -10.14 4.38
C HIS A 25 -5.06 -10.59 2.98
N ALA A 26 -4.31 -9.73 2.29
CA ALA A 26 -3.68 -10.06 1.01
C ALA A 26 -2.38 -9.30 0.89
N GLN A 27 -1.46 -9.83 0.08
CA GLN A 27 -0.26 -9.07 -0.28
C GLN A 27 -0.09 -9.05 -1.78
N PHE A 28 0.57 -8.03 -2.26
CA PHE A 28 0.86 -7.82 -3.68
C PHE A 28 2.37 -7.75 -3.85
N ARG A 29 2.90 -8.57 -4.75
CA ARG A 29 4.34 -8.78 -4.91
C ARG A 29 4.78 -8.58 -6.35
N VAL A 30 6.07 -8.26 -6.52
CA VAL A 30 6.76 -8.30 -7.80
C VAL A 30 8.10 -9.02 -7.58
N ARG A 31 8.36 -10.04 -8.39
CA ARG A 31 9.59 -10.84 -8.26
C ARG A 31 9.81 -11.31 -6.82
N LYS A 32 8.75 -11.80 -6.17
CA LYS A 32 8.74 -12.32 -4.78
C LYS A 32 8.99 -11.27 -3.70
N ARG A 33 8.98 -9.98 -4.05
CA ARG A 33 9.10 -8.88 -3.09
C ARG A 33 7.76 -8.20 -2.94
N THR A 34 7.29 -8.06 -1.71
CA THR A 34 6.01 -7.41 -1.43
C THR A 34 6.14 -5.90 -1.56
N PHE A 35 5.22 -5.28 -2.31
CA PHE A 35 5.15 -3.82 -2.41
C PHE A 35 3.89 -3.25 -1.78
N ALA A 36 2.90 -4.07 -1.47
CA ALA A 36 1.69 -3.62 -0.77
C ALA A 36 1.07 -4.77 0.01
N TYR A 37 0.54 -4.43 1.19
CA TYR A 37 -0.29 -5.33 1.98
C TYR A 37 -1.68 -4.75 2.10
N PHE A 38 -2.71 -5.59 1.97
CA PHE A 38 -4.07 -5.27 2.38
C PHE A 38 -4.29 -5.90 3.74
N LEU A 39 -4.63 -5.11 4.74
CA LEU A 39 -4.85 -5.59 6.10
C LEU A 39 -6.25 -5.22 6.56
N ASP A 40 -6.94 -6.21 7.14
CA ASP A 40 -8.30 -6.06 7.64
C ASP A 40 -8.33 -6.57 9.08
N ASP A 41 -8.50 -5.65 10.03
CA ASP A 41 -8.51 -5.97 11.47
C ASP A 41 -7.23 -6.70 11.91
N HIS A 42 -6.09 -6.26 11.40
CA HIS A 42 -4.80 -6.86 11.72
C HIS A 42 -4.48 -6.64 13.20
N HIS A 43 -4.20 -7.72 13.92
CA HIS A 43 -4.00 -7.69 15.37
C HIS A 43 -5.16 -7.07 16.15
N GLY A 44 -6.39 -7.14 15.62
CA GLY A 44 -7.57 -6.63 16.31
C GLY A 44 -7.68 -5.11 16.33
N ASP A 45 -7.03 -4.41 15.39
CA ASP A 45 -7.05 -2.94 15.36
C ASP A 45 -8.36 -2.34 14.80
N GLY A 46 -9.21 -3.17 14.17
CA GLY A 46 -10.48 -2.70 13.60
C GLY A 46 -10.33 -1.85 12.36
N ILE A 47 -9.17 -1.83 11.72
CA ILE A 47 -8.89 -0.96 10.58
C ILE A 47 -8.76 -1.78 9.30
N VAL A 48 -9.34 -1.28 8.21
CA VAL A 48 -9.08 -1.79 6.86
C VAL A 48 -8.14 -0.79 6.19
N GLY A 49 -6.98 -1.27 5.74
CA GLY A 49 -5.97 -0.37 5.20
C GLY A 49 -5.02 -1.03 4.22
N VAL A 50 -4.29 -0.21 3.48
CA VAL A 50 -3.19 -0.62 2.62
C VAL A 50 -1.88 -0.13 3.25
N THR A 51 -0.88 -1.01 3.26
CA THR A 51 0.45 -0.71 3.80
C THR A 51 1.46 -0.79 2.67
N CYS A 52 2.23 0.29 2.49
CA CYS A 52 3.20 0.43 1.39
C CYS A 52 4.47 1.09 1.90
N LYS A 53 5.56 0.96 1.14
CA LYS A 53 6.76 1.75 1.40
C LYS A 53 6.46 3.22 1.16
N ALA A 54 6.77 4.06 2.15
CA ALA A 54 6.55 5.50 2.03
C ALA A 54 7.49 6.11 1.01
N PRO A 55 7.01 7.12 0.25
CA PRO A 55 7.89 7.88 -0.63
C PRO A 55 9.02 8.53 0.20
N GLY A 56 10.24 8.40 -0.28
CA GLY A 56 11.40 8.98 0.42
C GLY A 56 11.66 8.39 1.80
N SER A 57 11.02 7.27 2.17
CA SER A 57 11.16 6.65 3.49
C SER A 57 10.84 7.61 4.64
N ALA A 58 9.80 8.44 4.48
CA ALA A 58 9.40 9.45 5.44
C ALA A 58 7.96 9.28 5.93
N PRO A 59 7.60 8.13 6.57
CA PRO A 59 6.22 7.90 6.97
C PRO A 59 5.69 8.92 7.97
N GLN A 60 6.51 9.38 8.90
CA GLN A 60 6.07 10.36 9.89
C GLN A 60 5.69 11.69 9.23
N ALA A 61 6.40 12.08 8.17
CA ALA A 61 6.08 13.32 7.45
C ALA A 61 4.68 13.25 6.81
N LEU A 62 4.30 12.08 6.28
CA LEU A 62 2.96 11.88 5.73
C LEU A 62 1.88 11.99 6.81
N ILE A 63 2.12 11.43 7.98
CA ILE A 63 1.20 11.49 9.10
C ILE A 63 1.04 12.94 9.56
N ASP A 64 2.14 13.65 9.72
CA ASP A 64 2.14 15.05 10.19
C ASP A 64 1.46 15.99 9.19
N ALA A 65 1.65 15.74 7.89
CA ALA A 65 1.04 16.57 6.84
C ALA A 65 -0.46 16.28 6.65
N ASN A 66 -0.97 15.19 7.20
CA ASN A 66 -2.34 14.74 7.00
C ASN A 66 -3.03 14.46 8.35
N PRO A 67 -3.30 15.49 9.16
CA PRO A 67 -4.01 15.30 10.42
C PRO A 67 -5.40 14.73 10.16
N GLY A 68 -5.91 13.94 11.08
CA GLY A 68 -7.20 13.27 10.90
C GLY A 68 -7.09 11.76 10.90
N GLY A 69 -5.87 11.22 10.92
CA GLY A 69 -5.63 9.80 11.15
C GLY A 69 -5.85 8.88 9.95
N ARG A 70 -5.92 9.41 8.73
CA ARG A 70 -6.02 8.53 7.56
C ARG A 70 -4.72 7.79 7.26
N PHE A 71 -3.57 8.40 7.57
CA PHE A 71 -2.27 7.72 7.55
C PHE A 71 -1.89 7.31 8.97
N TYR A 72 -1.27 6.13 9.09
CA TYR A 72 -0.79 5.66 10.39
C TYR A 72 0.44 4.76 10.20
N LEU A 73 1.17 4.51 11.30
CA LEU A 73 2.34 3.63 11.25
C LEU A 73 1.88 2.18 11.38
N PRO A 74 2.21 1.32 10.40
CA PRO A 74 1.88 -0.09 10.52
C PRO A 74 2.77 -0.78 11.56
N SER A 75 2.21 -1.78 12.23
CA SER A 75 2.95 -2.59 13.19
C SER A 75 4.17 -3.23 12.51
N TYR A 76 5.31 -3.20 13.17
CA TYR A 76 6.57 -3.78 12.71
C TYR A 76 7.19 -3.11 11.48
N LEU A 77 6.40 -2.69 10.51
CA LEU A 77 6.91 -2.12 9.25
C LEU A 77 7.14 -0.62 9.33
N GLY A 78 6.48 0.07 10.27
CA GLY A 78 6.65 1.52 10.41
C GLY A 78 8.10 1.94 10.64
N SER A 79 8.86 1.17 11.41
CA SER A 79 10.27 1.44 11.66
C SER A 79 11.16 1.17 10.44
N ARG A 80 10.61 0.54 9.40
CA ARG A 80 11.33 0.23 8.16
C ARG A 80 10.96 1.15 7.00
N GLY A 81 10.25 2.24 7.29
CA GLY A 81 9.88 3.20 6.27
C GLY A 81 8.57 2.91 5.55
N TRP A 82 7.74 2.04 6.10
CA TRP A 82 6.42 1.74 5.56
C TRP A 82 5.36 2.64 6.19
N ILE A 83 4.30 2.90 5.44
CA ILE A 83 3.16 3.72 5.87
C ILE A 83 1.87 2.97 5.59
N ALA A 84 0.86 3.18 6.42
CA ALA A 84 -0.46 2.61 6.20
C ALA A 84 -1.47 3.72 5.95
N LEU A 85 -2.39 3.47 5.02
CA LEU A 85 -3.46 4.40 4.66
C LEU A 85 -4.80 3.67 4.85
N ARG A 86 -5.71 4.30 5.59
CA ARG A 86 -7.03 3.72 5.86
C ARG A 86 -7.88 3.69 4.60
N LEU A 87 -8.53 2.56 4.35
CA LEU A 87 -9.46 2.37 3.24
C LEU A 87 -10.91 2.24 3.72
N ASP A 88 -11.14 2.25 5.03
CA ASP A 88 -12.44 2.07 5.64
C ASP A 88 -13.18 3.38 5.93
N ARG A 89 -12.77 4.46 5.27
CA ARG A 89 -13.40 5.77 5.36
C ARG A 89 -14.18 6.08 4.09
N ASP A 90 -15.22 6.92 4.22
CA ASP A 90 -16.07 7.29 3.08
C ASP A 90 -15.35 8.23 2.10
N ASP A 91 -14.32 8.94 2.56
CA ASP A 91 -13.61 9.96 1.78
C ASP A 91 -12.29 9.47 1.19
N VAL A 92 -12.15 8.17 0.97
CA VAL A 92 -10.92 7.61 0.40
C VAL A 92 -10.71 8.16 -1.01
N ASP A 93 -9.55 8.78 -1.23
CA ASP A 93 -9.13 9.20 -2.56
C ASP A 93 -8.36 8.05 -3.22
N TRP A 94 -9.02 7.34 -4.12
CA TRP A 94 -8.43 6.17 -4.76
C TRP A 94 -7.29 6.52 -5.73
N THR A 95 -7.22 7.78 -6.21
CA THR A 95 -6.06 8.26 -6.95
C THR A 95 -4.84 8.33 -6.03
N GLU A 96 -5.02 8.79 -4.80
CA GLU A 96 -3.96 8.80 -3.80
C GLU A 96 -3.49 7.38 -3.48
N VAL A 97 -4.42 6.42 -3.36
CA VAL A 97 -4.08 5.02 -3.13
C VAL A 97 -3.25 4.48 -4.29
N ALA A 98 -3.66 4.75 -5.53
CA ALA A 98 -2.94 4.31 -6.71
C ALA A 98 -1.53 4.89 -6.76
N ASP A 99 -1.38 6.17 -6.45
CA ASP A 99 -0.07 6.83 -6.43
C ASP A 99 0.85 6.22 -5.36
N LEU A 100 0.31 5.98 -4.18
CA LEU A 100 1.05 5.39 -3.06
C LEU A 100 1.56 3.98 -3.41
N VAL A 101 0.67 3.15 -3.97
CA VAL A 101 0.99 1.79 -4.37
C VAL A 101 2.02 1.77 -5.50
N THR A 102 1.86 2.65 -6.48
CA THR A 102 2.79 2.76 -7.61
C THR A 102 4.18 3.19 -7.14
N GLU A 103 4.27 4.17 -6.23
CA GLU A 103 5.53 4.60 -5.66
C GLU A 103 6.22 3.46 -4.92
N SER A 104 5.47 2.70 -4.14
CA SER A 104 6.00 1.54 -3.44
C SER A 104 6.53 0.48 -4.42
N TYR A 105 5.77 0.22 -5.49
CA TYR A 105 6.19 -0.70 -6.54
C TYR A 105 7.52 -0.28 -7.15
N ILE A 106 7.66 1.00 -7.49
CA ILE A 106 8.88 1.54 -8.09
C ILE A 106 10.09 1.33 -7.17
N GLN A 107 9.90 1.47 -5.85
CA GLN A 107 10.97 1.25 -4.88
C GLN A 107 11.38 -0.22 -4.75
N VAL A 108 10.46 -1.14 -4.96
CA VAL A 108 10.66 -2.57 -4.70
C VAL A 108 11.04 -3.34 -5.97
N ALA A 109 10.47 -2.96 -7.12
CA ALA A 109 10.65 -3.69 -8.37
C ALA A 109 12.06 -3.54 -8.93
N PRO A 110 12.52 -4.52 -9.74
CA PRO A 110 13.74 -4.33 -10.52
C PRO A 110 13.64 -3.08 -11.38
N LYS A 111 14.76 -2.42 -11.61
CA LYS A 111 14.80 -1.15 -12.36
C LYS A 111 14.13 -1.25 -13.72
N ARG A 112 14.26 -2.36 -14.41
CA ARG A 112 13.65 -2.56 -15.73
C ARG A 112 12.14 -2.51 -15.67
N LEU A 113 11.54 -3.12 -14.63
CA LEU A 113 10.09 -3.12 -14.46
C LEU A 113 9.61 -1.77 -13.93
N ALA A 114 10.35 -1.18 -13.00
CA ALA A 114 10.03 0.15 -12.48
C ALA A 114 9.99 1.19 -13.60
N ALA A 115 10.92 1.09 -14.56
CA ALA A 115 10.98 2.01 -15.70
C ALA A 115 9.74 1.94 -16.60
N GLN A 116 9.01 0.81 -16.60
CA GLN A 116 7.79 0.67 -17.39
C GLN A 116 6.62 1.48 -16.83
N VAL A 117 6.66 1.84 -15.55
CA VAL A 117 5.59 2.63 -14.92
C VAL A 117 6.00 4.08 -14.69
N LEU A 118 7.24 4.46 -14.98
CA LEU A 118 7.70 5.84 -14.97
C LEU A 118 7.35 6.49 -16.30
N TRP A 119 6.79 7.70 -16.25
CA TRP A 119 6.40 8.47 -17.44
C TRP A 119 7.12 9.82 -17.51
#